data_617e86d0f5f3ef325fc8ce677c09e778
#
_entry.id   617e86d0f5f3ef325fc8ce677c09e778
#
_cell.length_a   1.000
_cell.length_b   1.000
_cell.length_c   1.000
_cell.angle_alpha   90.00
_cell.angle_beta   90.00
_cell.angle_gamma   90.00
#
_symmetry.space_group_name_H-M   'P 1'
#
loop_
_entity.id
_entity.type
_entity.pdbx_description
1 polymer ?
#
loop_
_entity_poly.entity_id
_entity_poly.type
_entity_poly.pdbx_seq_one_letter_code
_entity_poly.pdbx_strand_id
1 'polypeptide(L)'
;VSRGLGDVYKRQFLASYQFLKGLEKGTMDITREHLPNKSSITEIKIENFYLKEMPVLTQILSVASFTGALDILEGKGVFFKEAFLKYELVNDELRILECYGTGPSLGFVLEGKIRKDDFVSLNGSLAPANTINNIVREIPVVGKILTGKKGDGIFGASFKIKGKDNLKVEVNPIKTLTPRFIQRFLKILKK
;
A
#
# COMPACT_ATOMS: atom_id res chain seq x y z
N VAL A 1 -6.95 -9.20 27.15
CA VAL A 1 -8.34 -9.05 27.61
C VAL A 1 -9.22 -8.82 26.41
N SER A 2 -9.88 -9.90 25.95
CA SER A 2 -10.86 -9.85 24.85
C SER A 2 -12.16 -9.27 25.38
N ARG A 3 -12.38 -7.97 25.19
CA ARG A 3 -13.70 -7.37 25.32
C ARG A 3 -14.34 -7.30 23.94
N GLY A 4 -15.59 -7.79 23.82
CA GLY A 4 -16.34 -7.92 22.60
C GLY A 4 -16.28 -6.68 21.73
N LEU A 5 -15.73 -6.84 20.54
CA LEU A 5 -15.77 -5.87 19.47
C LEU A 5 -17.25 -5.71 19.06
N GLY A 6 -17.80 -4.50 19.20
CA GLY A 6 -19.14 -4.18 18.72
C GLY A 6 -19.28 -4.41 17.20
N ASP A 7 -20.51 -4.59 16.70
CA ASP A 7 -20.76 -4.99 15.29
C ASP A 7 -20.17 -4.05 14.25
N VAL A 8 -19.99 -2.76 14.57
CA VAL A 8 -19.29 -1.78 13.72
C VAL A 8 -17.80 -2.14 13.57
N TYR A 9 -17.17 -2.55 14.66
CA TYR A 9 -15.77 -2.98 14.64
C TYR A 9 -15.56 -4.32 13.93
N LYS A 10 -16.53 -5.23 14.00
CA LYS A 10 -16.51 -6.50 13.26
C LYS A 10 -16.54 -6.27 11.76
N ARG A 11 -17.36 -5.35 11.24
CA ARG A 11 -17.44 -5.04 9.80
C ARG A 11 -16.15 -4.42 9.29
N GLN A 12 -15.58 -3.47 10.03
CA GLN A 12 -14.32 -2.83 9.65
C GLN A 12 -13.12 -3.79 9.76
N PHE A 13 -13.13 -4.66 10.77
CA PHE A 13 -12.15 -5.73 10.90
C PHE A 13 -12.30 -6.76 9.76
N LEU A 14 -13.50 -7.08 9.31
CA LEU A 14 -13.76 -7.97 8.18
C LEU A 14 -13.37 -7.35 6.83
N ALA A 15 -13.59 -6.04 6.63
CA ALA A 15 -13.08 -5.34 5.45
C ALA A 15 -11.53 -5.33 5.44
N SER A 16 -10.90 -5.06 6.58
CA SER A 16 -9.46 -5.22 6.78
C SER A 16 -9.02 -6.68 6.63
N TYR A 17 -9.85 -7.63 7.02
CA TYR A 17 -9.59 -9.06 6.94
C TYR A 17 -9.52 -9.58 5.49
N GLN A 18 -10.29 -9.04 4.57
CA GLN A 18 -10.14 -9.36 3.15
C GLN A 18 -8.79 -8.86 2.58
N PHE A 19 -8.30 -7.71 3.07
CA PHE A 19 -6.94 -7.24 2.76
C PHE A 19 -5.86 -8.11 3.41
N LEU A 20 -6.13 -8.68 4.57
CA LEU A 20 -5.19 -9.54 5.31
C LEU A 20 -5.26 -11.02 4.91
N LYS A 21 -6.26 -11.43 4.11
CA LYS A 21 -6.51 -12.84 3.78
C LYS A 21 -5.35 -13.52 3.02
N GLY A 22 -4.53 -12.73 2.34
CA GLY A 22 -3.32 -13.21 1.66
C GLY A 22 -2.02 -13.00 2.45
N LEU A 23 -2.10 -12.54 3.70
CA LEU A 23 -0.93 -12.29 4.52
C LEU A 23 -0.48 -13.55 5.23
N GLU A 24 0.75 -13.97 4.97
CA GLU A 24 1.37 -15.13 5.59
C GLU A 24 2.63 -14.75 6.33
N LYS A 25 2.82 -15.33 7.50
CA LYS A 25 3.97 -15.10 8.40
C LYS A 25 4.04 -13.64 8.90
N GLY A 26 5.18 -13.28 9.49
CA GLY A 26 5.45 -11.94 9.99
C GLY A 26 4.90 -11.68 11.39
N THR A 27 5.19 -10.49 11.87
CA THR A 27 4.71 -9.95 13.15
C THR A 27 3.88 -8.71 12.88
N MET A 28 2.85 -8.48 13.69
CA MET A 28 1.94 -7.34 13.55
C MET A 28 1.77 -6.63 14.89
N ASP A 29 2.05 -5.34 14.90
CA ASP A 29 1.79 -4.44 16.02
C ASP A 29 0.64 -3.49 15.66
N ILE A 30 -0.31 -3.35 16.57
CA ILE A 30 -1.47 -2.48 16.39
C ILE A 30 -1.58 -1.57 17.61
N THR A 31 -1.57 -0.26 17.36
CA THR A 31 -1.86 0.75 18.38
C THR A 31 -3.08 1.56 17.97
N ARG A 32 -3.93 1.93 18.95
CA ARG A 32 -5.10 2.76 18.73
C ARG A 32 -5.21 3.83 19.79
N GLU A 33 -5.37 5.06 19.33
CA GLU A 33 -5.64 6.22 20.15
C GLU A 33 -7.08 6.71 19.92
N HIS A 34 -7.84 6.94 20.99
CA HIS A 34 -9.17 7.54 20.94
C HIS A 34 -9.07 9.04 21.15
N LEU A 35 -9.66 9.80 20.25
CA LEU A 35 -9.68 11.26 20.30
C LEU A 35 -11.02 11.78 20.89
N PRO A 36 -11.04 13.02 21.47
CA PRO A 36 -12.21 13.55 22.15
C PRO A 36 -13.50 13.67 21.31
N ASN A 37 -13.37 13.80 19.99
CA ASN A 37 -14.47 13.96 19.01
C ASN A 37 -15.07 12.65 18.51
N LYS A 38 -14.95 11.56 19.27
CA LYS A 38 -15.36 10.20 18.89
C LYS A 38 -14.67 9.63 17.66
N SER A 39 -13.55 10.24 17.24
CA SER A 39 -12.66 9.65 16.24
C SER A 39 -11.59 8.79 16.89
N SER A 40 -10.90 8.01 16.10
CA SER A 40 -9.73 7.25 16.55
C SER A 40 -8.67 7.22 15.47
N ILE A 41 -7.41 7.22 15.89
CA ILE A 41 -6.27 6.97 15.03
C ILE A 41 -5.76 5.56 15.35
N THR A 42 -5.58 4.77 14.30
CA THR A 42 -5.00 3.43 14.41
C THR A 42 -3.74 3.35 13.58
N GLU A 43 -2.69 2.81 14.15
CA GLU A 43 -1.44 2.49 13.47
C GLU A 43 -1.25 0.97 13.48
N ILE A 44 -0.92 0.41 12.32
CA ILE A 44 -0.62 -1.01 12.12
C ILE A 44 0.76 -1.09 11.49
N LYS A 45 1.66 -1.80 12.13
CA LYS A 45 2.99 -2.13 11.60
C LYS A 45 3.07 -3.63 11.40
N ILE A 46 3.50 -4.06 10.21
CA ILE A 46 3.68 -5.47 9.88
C ILE A 46 5.11 -5.66 9.38
N GLU A 47 5.80 -6.67 9.89
CA GLU A 47 7.18 -6.94 9.53
C GLU A 47 7.37 -8.38 9.05
N ASN A 48 8.25 -8.58 8.07
CA ASN A 48 8.72 -9.86 7.56
C ASN A 48 7.60 -10.82 7.12
N PHE A 49 6.70 -10.36 6.28
CA PHE A 49 5.52 -11.09 5.83
C PHE A 49 5.52 -11.34 4.32
N TYR A 50 4.66 -12.25 3.90
CA TYR A 50 4.38 -12.55 2.49
C TYR A 50 2.94 -12.18 2.15
N LEU A 51 2.73 -11.64 0.96
CA LEU A 51 1.41 -11.50 0.36
C LEU A 51 1.23 -12.55 -0.73
N LYS A 52 0.17 -13.35 -0.58
CA LYS A 52 -0.26 -14.37 -1.55
C LYS A 52 -1.72 -14.19 -1.92
N GLU A 53 -2.11 -14.74 -3.05
CA GLU A 53 -3.51 -14.85 -3.47
C GLU A 53 -4.28 -13.51 -3.38
N MET A 54 -3.65 -12.43 -3.81
CA MET A 54 -4.22 -11.09 -3.79
C MET A 54 -4.72 -10.69 -5.19
N PRO A 55 -5.99 -10.95 -5.55
CA PRO A 55 -6.52 -10.69 -6.91
C PRO A 55 -6.28 -9.25 -7.39
N VAL A 56 -6.44 -8.27 -6.52
CA VAL A 56 -6.18 -6.85 -6.83
C VAL A 56 -4.71 -6.62 -7.16
N LEU A 57 -3.79 -7.19 -6.38
CA LEU A 57 -2.35 -7.05 -6.61
C LEU A 57 -1.95 -7.79 -7.90
N THR A 58 -2.47 -8.99 -8.13
CA THR A 58 -2.30 -9.75 -9.38
C THR A 58 -2.69 -8.92 -10.59
N GLN A 59 -3.86 -8.30 -10.56
CA GLN A 59 -4.33 -7.44 -11.65
C GLN A 59 -3.41 -6.23 -11.87
N ILE A 60 -2.96 -5.57 -10.79
CA ILE A 60 -2.04 -4.42 -10.89
C ILE A 60 -0.71 -4.85 -11.51
N LEU A 61 -0.11 -5.95 -11.04
CA LEU A 61 1.17 -6.44 -11.52
C LEU A 61 1.10 -6.89 -12.98
N SER A 62 0.02 -7.57 -13.38
CA SER A 62 -0.21 -8.01 -14.75
C SER A 62 -0.31 -6.83 -15.72
N VAL A 63 -1.17 -5.85 -15.43
CA VAL A 63 -1.36 -4.67 -16.30
C VAL A 63 -0.09 -3.79 -16.32
N ALA A 64 0.62 -3.69 -15.22
CA ALA A 64 1.89 -2.96 -15.14
C ALA A 64 3.06 -3.70 -15.82
N SER A 65 2.84 -4.92 -16.32
CA SER A 65 3.87 -5.78 -16.92
C SER A 65 5.04 -6.12 -15.97
N PHE A 66 4.76 -6.22 -14.68
CA PHE A 66 5.74 -6.65 -13.68
C PHE A 66 5.75 -8.19 -13.55
N THR A 67 6.05 -8.87 -14.66
CA THR A 67 5.97 -10.34 -14.79
C THR A 67 6.76 -11.07 -13.70
N GLY A 68 8.00 -10.66 -13.43
CA GLY A 68 8.80 -11.30 -12.39
C GLY A 68 8.19 -11.21 -10.98
N ALA A 69 7.50 -10.11 -10.65
CA ALA A 69 6.79 -9.99 -9.38
C ALA A 69 5.47 -10.77 -9.38
N LEU A 70 4.83 -10.88 -10.55
CA LEU A 70 3.63 -11.71 -10.72
C LEU A 70 3.94 -13.18 -10.51
N ASP A 71 5.00 -13.70 -11.12
CA ASP A 71 5.44 -15.10 -10.95
C ASP A 71 5.75 -15.43 -9.47
N ILE A 72 6.35 -14.47 -8.74
CA ILE A 72 6.62 -14.61 -7.31
C ILE A 72 5.30 -14.64 -6.51
N LEU A 73 4.35 -13.78 -6.86
CA LEU A 73 3.06 -13.70 -6.17
C LEU A 73 2.25 -14.99 -6.33
N GLU A 74 2.21 -15.55 -7.54
CA GLU A 74 1.51 -16.79 -7.87
C GLU A 74 2.19 -18.02 -7.26
N GLY A 75 3.50 -17.95 -7.02
CA GLY A 75 4.28 -19.03 -6.42
C GLY A 75 4.40 -18.91 -4.91
N LYS A 76 5.49 -18.31 -4.45
CA LYS A 76 5.86 -18.22 -3.02
C LYS A 76 5.18 -17.06 -2.28
N GLY A 77 4.56 -16.15 -2.99
CA GLY A 77 4.08 -14.87 -2.48
C GLY A 77 5.17 -13.78 -2.52
N VAL A 78 4.73 -12.53 -2.58
CA VAL A 78 5.62 -11.37 -2.54
C VAL A 78 6.03 -11.09 -1.10
N PHE A 79 7.33 -11.11 -0.82
CA PHE A 79 7.89 -10.80 0.49
C PHE A 79 7.98 -9.29 0.70
N PHE A 80 7.50 -8.83 1.85
CA PHE A 80 7.67 -7.48 2.36
C PHE A 80 8.45 -7.50 3.67
N LYS A 81 9.46 -6.63 3.76
CA LYS A 81 10.22 -6.43 4.99
C LYS A 81 9.40 -5.68 6.02
N GLU A 82 8.67 -4.66 5.57
CA GLU A 82 7.86 -3.80 6.41
C GLU A 82 6.64 -3.29 5.63
N ALA A 83 5.50 -3.18 6.32
CA ALA A 83 4.38 -2.36 5.92
C ALA A 83 3.86 -1.56 7.11
N PHE A 84 3.40 -0.36 6.81
CA PHE A 84 2.82 0.55 7.79
C PHE A 84 1.50 1.09 7.27
N LEU A 85 0.49 1.11 8.13
CA LEU A 85 -0.82 1.71 7.86
C LEU A 85 -1.23 2.56 9.05
N LYS A 86 -1.42 3.85 8.80
CA LYS A 86 -2.02 4.79 9.75
C LYS A 86 -3.32 5.31 9.16
N TYR A 87 -4.41 5.15 9.89
CA TYR A 87 -5.71 5.65 9.48
C TYR A 87 -6.46 6.31 10.62
N GLU A 88 -7.29 7.26 10.24
CA GLU A 88 -8.27 7.90 11.11
C GLU A 88 -9.65 7.32 10.83
N LEU A 89 -10.42 7.06 11.87
CA LEU A 89 -11.81 6.67 11.80
C LEU A 89 -12.66 7.79 12.37
N VAL A 90 -13.52 8.39 11.52
CA VAL A 90 -14.44 9.47 11.88
C VAL A 90 -15.81 9.17 11.29
N ASN A 91 -16.88 9.15 12.11
CA ASN A 91 -18.25 8.91 11.66
C ASN A 91 -18.39 7.67 10.76
N ASP A 92 -17.71 6.60 11.11
CA ASP A 92 -17.64 5.35 10.34
C ASP A 92 -16.98 5.46 8.94
N GLU A 93 -16.34 6.58 8.61
CA GLU A 93 -15.45 6.71 7.45
C GLU A 93 -14.01 6.46 7.90
N LEU A 94 -13.33 5.50 7.26
CA LEU A 94 -11.90 5.25 7.42
C LEU A 94 -11.14 6.09 6.40
N ARG A 95 -10.23 6.93 6.87
CA ARG A 95 -9.33 7.75 6.04
C ARG A 95 -7.89 7.33 6.25
N ILE A 96 -7.23 6.89 5.18
CA ILE A 96 -5.81 6.55 5.22
C ILE A 96 -4.99 7.83 5.31
N LEU A 97 -4.24 7.97 6.38
CA LEU A 97 -3.31 9.07 6.62
C LEU A 97 -1.92 8.75 6.05
N GLU A 98 -1.47 7.51 6.25
CA GLU A 98 -0.20 7.00 5.74
C GLU A 98 -0.34 5.50 5.49
N CYS A 99 0.09 5.03 4.32
CA CYS A 99 0.17 3.60 4.03
C CYS A 99 1.29 3.34 3.03
N TYR A 100 2.18 2.41 3.38
CA TYR A 100 3.26 1.96 2.53
C TYR A 100 3.68 0.54 2.86
N GLY A 101 4.38 -0.07 1.92
CA GLY A 101 5.11 -1.32 2.15
C GLY A 101 6.38 -1.36 1.34
N THR A 102 7.42 -1.97 1.90
CA THR A 102 8.72 -2.12 1.27
C THR A 102 9.21 -3.57 1.34
N GLY A 103 9.73 -4.07 0.24
CA GLY A 103 10.30 -5.40 0.12
C GLY A 103 11.40 -5.46 -0.93
N PRO A 104 12.11 -6.59 -1.05
CA PRO A 104 13.21 -6.74 -2.00
C PRO A 104 12.77 -6.74 -3.46
N SER A 105 11.51 -7.06 -3.74
CA SER A 105 10.98 -7.08 -5.11
C SER A 105 10.18 -5.83 -5.45
N LEU A 106 9.37 -5.34 -4.51
CA LEU A 106 8.41 -4.27 -4.71
C LEU A 106 8.34 -3.33 -3.51
N GLY A 107 7.94 -2.08 -3.80
CA GLY A 107 7.44 -1.17 -2.79
C GLY A 107 6.17 -0.49 -3.27
N PHE A 108 5.29 -0.12 -2.34
CA PHE A 108 4.04 0.57 -2.64
C PHE A 108 3.73 1.69 -1.65
N VAL A 109 2.90 2.61 -2.09
CA VAL A 109 2.21 3.59 -1.25
C VAL A 109 0.74 3.60 -1.60
N LEU A 110 -0.11 3.87 -0.60
CA LEU A 110 -1.56 3.87 -0.76
C LEU A 110 -2.15 5.06 0.00
N GLU A 111 -3.19 5.67 -0.57
CA GLU A 111 -3.98 6.73 0.04
C GLU A 111 -5.45 6.59 -0.34
N GLY A 112 -6.32 7.21 0.44
CA GLY A 112 -7.74 7.25 0.13
C GLY A 112 -8.60 6.98 1.35
N LYS A 113 -9.79 6.45 1.10
CA LYS A 113 -10.77 6.23 2.16
C LYS A 113 -11.73 5.09 1.86
N ILE A 114 -12.32 4.57 2.93
CA ILE A 114 -13.45 3.64 2.89
C ILE A 114 -14.60 4.33 3.60
N ARG A 115 -15.70 4.53 2.90
CA ARG A 115 -16.88 5.22 3.42
C ARG A 115 -17.68 4.29 4.34
N LYS A 116 -18.61 4.90 5.10
CA LYS A 116 -19.56 4.20 5.97
C LYS A 116 -20.38 3.10 5.28
N ASP A 117 -20.67 3.28 4.00
CA ASP A 117 -21.39 2.31 3.16
C ASP A 117 -20.48 1.23 2.55
N ASP A 118 -19.27 1.07 3.07
CA ASP A 118 -18.20 0.16 2.60
C ASP A 118 -17.68 0.48 1.18
N PHE A 119 -17.99 1.68 0.65
CA PHE A 119 -17.45 2.08 -0.64
C PHE A 119 -15.98 2.43 -0.52
N VAL A 120 -15.13 1.65 -1.20
CA VAL A 120 -13.69 1.81 -1.28
C VAL A 120 -13.32 2.84 -2.34
N SER A 121 -12.46 3.78 -2.01
CA SER A 121 -11.86 4.73 -2.94
C SER A 121 -10.39 4.93 -2.59
N LEU A 122 -9.52 4.16 -3.23
CA LEU A 122 -8.08 4.15 -2.96
C LEU A 122 -7.30 4.52 -4.21
N ASN A 123 -6.20 5.25 -4.02
CA ASN A 123 -5.20 5.52 -5.04
C ASN A 123 -3.86 5.03 -4.51
N GLY A 124 -3.07 4.44 -5.37
CA GLY A 124 -1.77 3.95 -4.98
C GLY A 124 -0.75 4.04 -6.10
N SER A 125 0.48 3.76 -5.73
CA SER A 125 1.58 3.58 -6.67
C SER A 125 2.44 2.42 -6.22
N LEU A 126 2.95 1.69 -7.18
CA LEU A 126 3.79 0.51 -7.01
C LEU A 126 5.06 0.70 -7.84
N ALA A 127 6.20 0.32 -7.30
CA ALA A 127 7.46 0.35 -8.04
C ALA A 127 8.34 -0.87 -7.69
N PRO A 128 9.11 -1.41 -8.65
CA PRO A 128 10.13 -2.40 -8.38
C PRO A 128 11.20 -1.85 -7.41
N ALA A 129 11.75 -2.70 -6.56
CA ALA A 129 12.70 -2.28 -5.54
C ALA A 129 14.02 -1.72 -6.13
N ASN A 130 14.48 -2.25 -7.27
CA ASN A 130 15.62 -1.71 -7.99
C ASN A 130 15.41 -0.24 -8.40
N THR A 131 14.23 0.12 -8.86
CA THR A 131 13.85 1.50 -9.17
C THR A 131 13.94 2.39 -7.94
N ILE A 132 13.44 1.92 -6.80
CA ILE A 132 13.48 2.64 -5.53
C ILE A 132 14.92 2.85 -5.06
N ASN A 133 15.75 1.80 -5.11
CA ASN A 133 17.15 1.85 -4.71
C ASN A 133 17.97 2.79 -5.60
N ASN A 134 17.71 2.84 -6.90
CA ASN A 134 18.37 3.75 -7.82
C ASN A 134 18.00 5.21 -7.53
N ILE A 135 16.72 5.49 -7.26
CA ILE A 135 16.27 6.83 -6.86
C ILE A 135 17.02 7.31 -5.60
N VAL A 136 17.18 6.44 -4.60
CA VAL A 136 17.88 6.79 -3.35
C VAL A 136 19.36 7.10 -3.58
N ARG A 137 20.01 6.39 -4.49
CA ARG A 137 21.43 6.59 -4.82
C ARG A 137 21.69 7.82 -5.70
N GLU A 138 20.75 8.19 -6.55
CA GLU A 138 20.92 9.25 -7.55
C GLU A 138 20.37 10.61 -7.09
N ILE A 139 19.86 10.76 -5.88
CA ILE A 139 19.46 12.05 -5.37
C ILE A 139 20.66 12.82 -4.86
N PRO A 140 21.28 13.69 -5.67
CA PRO A 140 22.08 14.78 -5.14
C PRO A 140 21.09 15.77 -4.51
N VAL A 141 21.42 16.20 -3.32
CA VAL A 141 20.72 17.27 -2.60
C VAL A 141 20.30 18.37 -3.58
N VAL A 142 18.97 18.59 -3.69
CA VAL A 142 18.31 19.73 -4.33
C VAL A 142 18.22 19.74 -5.88
N GLY A 143 17.02 19.54 -6.39
CA GLY A 143 16.48 20.36 -7.49
C GLY A 143 16.54 19.78 -8.90
N LYS A 144 17.02 18.58 -9.17
CA LYS A 144 16.91 17.98 -10.51
C LYS A 144 15.85 16.89 -10.54
N ILE A 145 14.78 17.14 -11.29
CA ILE A 145 13.78 16.13 -11.68
C ILE A 145 14.53 15.01 -12.39
N LEU A 146 14.44 13.80 -11.83
CA LEU A 146 14.97 12.59 -12.48
C LEU A 146 14.16 12.31 -13.75
N THR A 147 14.60 12.88 -14.84
CA THR A 147 14.21 12.42 -16.18
C THR A 147 15.06 11.18 -16.46
N GLY A 148 14.45 9.99 -16.37
CA GLY A 148 15.11 8.75 -16.76
C GLY A 148 15.70 8.89 -18.17
N LYS A 149 16.88 8.30 -18.38
CA LYS A 149 17.50 8.26 -19.72
C LYS A 149 16.53 7.61 -20.69
N LYS A 150 16.39 8.17 -21.90
CA LYS A 150 15.60 7.58 -22.99
C LYS A 150 16.06 6.12 -23.19
N GLY A 151 15.20 5.16 -22.85
CA GLY A 151 15.47 3.73 -22.99
C GLY A 151 15.22 2.89 -21.76
N ASP A 152 15.14 3.47 -20.56
CA ASP A 152 14.86 2.75 -19.34
C ASP A 152 13.33 2.51 -19.24
N GLY A 153 12.94 1.26 -19.00
CA GLY A 153 11.58 0.76 -19.04
C GLY A 153 10.59 1.45 -18.09
N ILE A 154 9.52 0.77 -17.78
CA ILE A 154 8.49 1.25 -16.86
C ILE A 154 9.07 1.31 -15.43
N PHE A 155 9.08 2.49 -14.83
CA PHE A 155 9.61 2.71 -13.49
C PHE A 155 8.62 2.40 -12.37
N GLY A 156 7.35 2.21 -12.69
CA GLY A 156 6.31 1.93 -11.73
C GLY A 156 4.93 1.89 -12.36
N ALA A 157 3.91 1.78 -11.51
CA ALA A 157 2.52 1.91 -11.90
C ALA A 157 1.76 2.71 -10.86
N SER A 158 0.86 3.58 -11.29
CA SER A 158 -0.19 4.12 -10.45
C SER A 158 -1.46 3.30 -10.64
N PHE A 159 -2.25 3.19 -9.60
CA PHE A 159 -3.51 2.48 -9.66
C PHE A 159 -4.59 3.17 -8.84
N LYS A 160 -5.85 2.92 -9.23
CA LYS A 160 -7.04 3.33 -8.48
C LYS A 160 -7.91 2.11 -8.24
N ILE A 161 -8.42 1.99 -7.03
CA ILE A 161 -9.34 0.94 -6.62
C ILE A 161 -10.62 1.62 -6.16
N LYS A 162 -11.73 1.32 -6.82
CA LYS A 162 -13.04 1.88 -6.48
C LYS A 162 -14.11 0.80 -6.51
N GLY A 163 -15.06 0.90 -5.59
CA GLY A 163 -16.23 0.03 -5.57
C GLY A 163 -16.64 -0.38 -4.17
N LYS A 164 -17.68 -1.21 -4.07
CA LYS A 164 -18.15 -1.81 -2.84
C LYS A 164 -17.99 -3.34 -2.93
N ASP A 165 -18.96 -4.03 -3.52
CA ASP A 165 -18.94 -5.50 -3.62
C ASP A 165 -18.03 -5.98 -4.77
N ASN A 166 -17.97 -5.19 -5.85
CA ASN A 166 -17.09 -5.42 -7.00
C ASN A 166 -16.10 -4.28 -7.11
N LEU A 167 -14.83 -4.54 -6.76
CA LEU A 167 -13.76 -3.55 -6.87
C LEU A 167 -13.32 -3.42 -8.33
N LYS A 168 -13.38 -2.20 -8.85
CA LYS A 168 -12.79 -1.83 -10.15
C LYS A 168 -11.37 -1.35 -9.92
N VAL A 169 -10.42 -1.90 -10.67
CA VAL A 169 -9.01 -1.54 -10.60
C VAL A 169 -8.61 -0.93 -11.94
N GLU A 170 -8.17 0.33 -11.89
CA GLU A 170 -7.58 1.04 -13.02
C GLU A 170 -6.07 1.12 -12.79
N VAL A 171 -5.27 0.73 -13.77
CA VAL A 171 -3.81 0.74 -13.67
C VAL A 171 -3.21 1.54 -14.80
N ASN A 172 -2.30 2.44 -14.48
CA ASN A 172 -1.55 3.25 -15.45
C ASN A 172 -0.04 3.01 -15.25
N PRO A 173 0.63 2.37 -16.21
CA PRO A 173 2.09 2.25 -16.19
C PRO A 173 2.75 3.63 -16.20
N ILE A 174 3.74 3.81 -15.34
CA ILE A 174 4.44 5.10 -15.18
C ILE A 174 5.86 4.96 -15.71
N LYS A 175 6.22 5.76 -16.70
CA LYS A 175 7.60 5.88 -17.21
C LYS A 175 8.49 6.77 -16.33
N THR A 176 7.89 7.58 -15.48
CA THR A 176 8.61 8.50 -14.58
C THR A 176 7.84 8.59 -13.26
N LEU A 177 8.52 8.36 -12.15
CA LEU A 177 7.92 8.49 -10.83
C LEU A 177 7.66 9.95 -10.50
N THR A 178 6.47 10.26 -9.98
CA THR A 178 6.13 11.63 -9.61
C THR A 178 6.97 12.09 -8.41
N PRO A 179 7.31 13.39 -8.32
CA PRO A 179 8.02 13.93 -7.15
C PRO A 179 7.33 13.59 -5.81
N ARG A 180 6.00 13.54 -5.80
CA ARG A 180 5.20 13.18 -4.63
C ARG A 180 5.40 11.73 -4.19
N PHE A 181 5.49 10.82 -5.13
CA PHE A 181 5.80 9.40 -4.87
C PHE A 181 7.20 9.26 -4.30
N ILE A 182 8.19 9.90 -4.95
CA ILE A 182 9.59 9.91 -4.52
C ILE A 182 9.71 10.46 -3.10
N GLN A 183 9.10 11.60 -2.81
CA GLN A 183 9.14 12.22 -1.48
C GLN A 183 8.54 11.32 -0.39
N ARG A 184 7.45 10.61 -0.68
CA ARG A 184 6.85 9.65 0.26
C ARG A 184 7.78 8.48 0.53
N PHE A 185 8.35 7.88 -0.51
CA PHE A 185 9.33 6.80 -0.35
C PHE A 185 10.57 7.24 0.42
N LEU A 186 11.09 8.42 0.15
CA LEU A 186 12.25 8.95 0.86
C LEU A 186 11.99 9.21 2.35
N LYS A 187 10.77 9.64 2.72
CA LYS A 187 10.37 9.74 4.12
C LYS A 187 10.41 8.39 4.84
N ILE A 188 10.03 7.34 4.15
CA ILE A 188 9.99 5.97 4.67
C ILE A 188 11.40 5.43 4.89
N LEU A 189 12.29 5.63 3.94
CA LEU A 189 13.67 5.13 3.98
C LEU A 189 14.60 5.89 4.94
N LYS A 190 14.19 7.07 5.44
CA LYS A 190 14.92 7.88 6.43
C LYS A 190 14.54 7.58 7.89
N LYS A 191 13.54 6.74 8.12
CA LYS A 191 13.19 6.20 9.44
C LYS A 191 13.94 4.88 9.66
#